data_28af69ecae79dab33a19035b0532c763
#
_entry.id   28af69ecae79dab33a19035b0532c763
#
_cell.length_a   1.000
_cell.length_b   1.000
_cell.length_c   1.000
_cell.angle_alpha   90.00
_cell.angle_beta   90.00
_cell.angle_gamma   90.00
#
_symmetry.space_group_name_H-M   'P 1'
#
loop_
_entity.id
_entity.type
_entity.pdbx_description
1 polymer ?
#
loop_
_entity_poly.entity_id
_entity_poly.type
_entity_poly.pdbx_seq_one_letter_code
_entity_poly.pdbx_strand_id
1 'polypeptide(L)'
;MTTKPSRTHLTVEADVRREDVKFLEKSLNEFNARTTGISDIKAFALFARAPDGSPVAGAFGWTWGGTCHIRLLFVSEDMRGQGQGTMLMRAAEEEAKSRGCHQIVVETHDFQAPAFYQKLGFKIVGRVDDYPRGSQFLVLVKHLA
;
A
#
# COMPACT_ATOMS: atom_id res chain seq x y z
N MET A 1 -14.96 -3.53 38.27
CA MET A 1 -15.78 -4.58 37.64
C MET A 1 -16.05 -4.20 36.19
N THR A 2 -15.45 -4.90 35.26
CA THR A 2 -15.79 -4.79 33.85
C THR A 2 -17.05 -5.63 33.61
N THR A 3 -18.20 -4.96 33.44
CA THR A 3 -19.41 -5.63 32.98
C THR A 3 -19.17 -6.11 31.54
N LYS A 4 -19.17 -7.44 31.32
CA LYS A 4 -19.22 -7.99 29.97
C LYS A 4 -20.45 -7.42 29.26
N PRO A 5 -20.30 -6.91 28.02
CA PRO A 5 -21.48 -6.55 27.25
C PRO A 5 -22.40 -7.77 27.15
N SER A 6 -23.70 -7.56 27.48
CA SER A 6 -24.63 -8.66 27.70
C SER A 6 -24.95 -9.48 26.45
N ARG A 7 -24.72 -8.96 25.22
CA ARG A 7 -24.81 -9.68 23.95
C ARG A 7 -24.15 -8.89 22.83
N THR A 8 -23.27 -9.54 22.08
CA THR A 8 -22.75 -9.04 20.81
C THR A 8 -23.57 -9.63 19.67
N HIS A 9 -23.84 -8.81 18.66
CA HIS A 9 -24.47 -9.25 17.42
C HIS A 9 -23.47 -9.13 16.28
N LEU A 10 -23.40 -10.19 15.47
CA LEU A 10 -22.60 -10.17 14.25
C LEU A 10 -23.51 -9.80 13.08
N THR A 11 -23.15 -8.75 12.36
CA THR A 11 -23.86 -8.32 11.16
C THR A 11 -22.90 -8.24 9.98
N VAL A 12 -23.38 -8.54 8.78
CA VAL A 12 -22.66 -8.26 7.54
C VAL A 12 -23.19 -6.94 7.00
N GLU A 13 -22.30 -5.95 6.92
CA GLU A 13 -22.66 -4.60 6.52
C GLU A 13 -22.14 -4.34 5.12
N ALA A 14 -23.03 -4.31 4.15
CA ALA A 14 -22.69 -4.07 2.74
C ALA A 14 -22.33 -2.60 2.48
N ASP A 15 -22.95 -1.68 3.22
CA ASP A 15 -22.59 -0.26 3.18
C ASP A 15 -21.46 -0.01 4.19
N VAL A 16 -20.23 -0.12 3.70
CA VAL A 16 -19.05 0.02 4.54
C VAL A 16 -18.82 1.50 4.85
N ARG A 17 -18.90 1.87 6.12
CA ARG A 17 -18.61 3.23 6.56
C ARG A 17 -17.12 3.41 6.82
N ARG A 18 -16.60 4.53 6.32
CA ARG A 18 -15.18 4.87 6.47
C ARG A 18 -14.74 4.93 7.93
N GLU A 19 -15.59 5.43 8.83
CA GLU A 19 -15.30 5.52 10.25
C GLU A 19 -15.10 4.15 10.90
N ASP A 20 -15.88 3.16 10.47
CA ASP A 20 -15.77 1.79 10.98
C ASP A 20 -14.45 1.15 10.51
N VAL A 21 -14.06 1.38 9.27
CA VAL A 21 -12.78 0.91 8.75
C VAL A 21 -11.61 1.59 9.49
N LYS A 22 -11.70 2.89 9.73
CA LYS A 22 -10.69 3.63 10.52
C LYS A 22 -10.57 3.09 11.94
N PHE A 23 -11.68 2.71 12.55
CA PHE A 23 -11.67 2.08 13.86
C PHE A 23 -10.85 0.78 13.84
N LEU A 24 -11.07 -0.07 12.83
CA LEU A 24 -10.32 -1.32 12.68
C LEU A 24 -8.83 -1.05 12.46
N GLU A 25 -8.49 -0.14 11.56
CA GLU A 25 -7.10 0.23 11.26
C GLU A 25 -6.38 0.76 12.51
N LYS A 26 -7.00 1.70 13.21
CA LYS A 26 -6.44 2.29 14.42
C LYS A 26 -6.24 1.24 15.51
N SER A 27 -7.26 0.42 15.74
CA SER A 27 -7.22 -0.62 16.78
C SER A 27 -6.13 -1.65 16.48
N LEU A 28 -6.01 -2.08 15.23
CA LEU A 28 -4.98 -3.02 14.81
C LEU A 28 -3.59 -2.40 14.91
N ASN A 29 -3.42 -1.17 14.47
CA ASN A 29 -2.13 -0.46 14.57
C ASN A 29 -1.69 -0.29 16.03
N GLU A 30 -2.61 0.03 16.93
CA GLU A 30 -2.32 0.12 18.37
C GLU A 30 -1.90 -1.23 18.94
N PHE A 31 -2.60 -2.30 18.58
CA PHE A 31 -2.24 -3.66 18.97
C PHE A 31 -0.84 -4.02 18.45
N ASN A 32 -0.59 -3.77 17.18
CA ASN A 32 0.70 -4.07 16.56
C ASN A 32 1.85 -3.30 17.23
N ALA A 33 1.65 -2.02 17.50
CA ALA A 33 2.65 -1.19 18.17
C ALA A 33 2.97 -1.71 19.58
N ARG A 34 1.97 -2.08 20.34
CA ARG A 34 2.17 -2.63 21.70
C ARG A 34 2.87 -3.98 21.66
N THR A 35 2.51 -4.83 20.70
CA THR A 35 3.07 -6.18 20.59
C THR A 35 4.51 -6.17 20.12
N THR A 36 4.85 -5.31 19.17
CA THR A 36 6.19 -5.25 18.57
C THR A 36 7.11 -4.23 19.23
N GLY A 37 6.55 -3.25 19.94
CA GLY A 37 7.30 -2.09 20.43
C GLY A 37 7.63 -1.08 19.32
N ILE A 38 7.11 -1.26 18.11
CA ILE A 38 7.38 -0.40 16.94
C ILE A 38 6.11 0.38 16.60
N SER A 39 6.13 1.68 16.85
CA SER A 39 4.97 2.56 16.72
C SER A 39 5.13 3.64 15.64
N ASP A 40 6.09 3.45 14.73
CA ASP A 40 6.47 4.44 13.73
C ASP A 40 5.66 4.37 12.43
N ILE A 41 4.50 3.70 12.45
CA ILE A 41 3.65 3.61 11.25
C ILE A 41 3.22 5.00 10.78
N LYS A 42 3.46 5.28 9.51
CA LYS A 42 3.16 6.59 8.92
C LYS A 42 2.82 6.46 7.46
N ALA A 43 1.61 6.89 7.11
CA ALA A 43 1.16 6.91 5.72
C ALA A 43 1.82 8.04 4.92
N PHE A 44 1.83 7.91 3.60
CA PHE A 44 2.19 8.97 2.68
C PHE A 44 1.50 8.76 1.35
N ALA A 45 1.39 9.83 0.58
CA ALA A 45 0.92 9.78 -0.79
C ALA A 45 1.78 10.71 -1.65
N LEU A 46 1.95 10.31 -2.90
CA LEU A 46 2.67 11.08 -3.92
C LEU A 46 1.72 11.34 -5.06
N PHE A 47 1.68 12.56 -5.56
CA PHE A 47 0.82 12.90 -6.71
C PHE A 47 1.57 13.72 -7.74
N ALA A 48 1.37 13.37 -9.01
CA ALA A 48 1.62 14.26 -10.13
C ALA A 48 0.29 14.93 -10.47
N ARG A 49 0.30 16.25 -10.54
CA ARG A 49 -0.93 17.03 -10.78
C ARG A 49 -0.85 17.83 -12.07
N ALA A 50 -1.99 17.91 -12.75
CA ALA A 50 -2.16 18.79 -13.88
C ALA A 50 -2.15 20.27 -13.42
N PRO A 51 -2.02 21.24 -14.36
CA PRO A 51 -2.03 22.66 -14.00
C PRO A 51 -3.28 23.14 -13.23
N ASP A 52 -4.41 22.45 -13.41
CA ASP A 52 -5.66 22.75 -12.68
C ASP A 52 -5.70 22.15 -11.26
N GLY A 53 -4.63 21.43 -10.85
CA GLY A 53 -4.53 20.78 -9.54
C GLY A 53 -5.08 19.37 -9.48
N SER A 54 -5.71 18.85 -10.54
CA SER A 54 -6.24 17.50 -10.55
C SER A 54 -5.11 16.45 -10.60
N PRO A 55 -5.21 15.32 -9.86
CA PRO A 55 -4.20 14.29 -9.94
C PRO A 55 -4.29 13.53 -11.26
N VAL A 56 -3.13 13.32 -11.90
CA VAL A 56 -3.00 12.53 -13.13
C VAL A 56 -2.23 11.24 -12.91
N ALA A 57 -1.50 11.15 -11.81
CA ALA A 57 -0.79 9.96 -11.38
C ALA A 57 -0.56 10.05 -9.88
N GLY A 58 -0.38 8.92 -9.23
CA GLY A 58 -0.10 8.93 -7.80
C GLY A 58 0.21 7.57 -7.24
N ALA A 59 0.72 7.58 -6.02
CA ALA A 59 0.98 6.40 -5.23
C ALA A 59 0.57 6.65 -3.79
N PHE A 60 0.09 5.61 -3.12
CA PHE A 60 -0.27 5.65 -1.72
C PHE A 60 0.34 4.46 -1.01
N GLY A 61 0.84 4.70 0.17
CA GLY A 61 1.41 3.65 1.00
C GLY A 61 1.70 4.13 2.40
N TRP A 62 2.51 3.35 3.11
CA TRP A 62 2.95 3.67 4.47
C TRP A 62 4.31 3.05 4.73
N THR A 63 4.95 3.51 5.78
CA THR A 63 6.17 2.90 6.31
C THR A 63 5.91 2.44 7.73
N TRP A 64 6.49 1.30 8.09
CA TRP A 64 6.43 0.77 9.44
C TRP A 64 7.60 -0.20 9.66
N GLY A 65 8.33 0.01 10.74
CA GLY A 65 9.38 -0.90 11.17
C GLY A 65 10.46 -1.17 10.13
N GLY A 66 10.79 -0.17 9.31
CA GLY A 66 11.83 -0.31 8.29
C GLY A 66 11.36 -0.84 6.94
N THR A 67 10.05 -1.04 6.76
CA THR A 67 9.46 -1.46 5.48
C THR A 67 8.53 -0.37 4.95
N CYS A 68 8.66 -0.08 3.67
CA CYS A 68 7.72 0.75 2.93
C CYS A 68 6.77 -0.15 2.15
N HIS A 69 5.47 0.06 2.30
CA HIS A 69 4.46 -0.71 1.59
C HIS A 69 3.69 0.21 0.67
N ILE A 70 3.83 0.01 -0.63
CA ILE A 70 3.07 0.74 -1.65
C ILE A 70 1.81 -0.06 -1.94
N ARG A 71 0.67 0.49 -1.55
CA ARG A 71 -0.63 -0.15 -1.68
C ARG A 71 -1.29 0.14 -3.01
N LEU A 72 -1.14 1.37 -3.51
CA LEU A 72 -1.76 1.84 -4.74
C LEU A 72 -0.75 2.60 -5.57
N LEU A 73 -0.76 2.36 -6.87
CA LEU A 73 -0.02 3.15 -7.85
C LEU A 73 -0.86 3.21 -9.13
N PHE A 74 -1.11 4.41 -9.61
CA PHE A 74 -1.92 4.64 -10.80
C PHE A 74 -1.36 5.78 -11.64
N VAL A 75 -1.36 5.58 -12.95
CA VAL A 75 -1.04 6.63 -13.93
C VAL A 75 -2.20 6.69 -14.90
N SER A 76 -2.75 7.88 -15.13
CA SER A 76 -3.85 8.07 -16.08
C SER A 76 -3.45 7.63 -17.48
N GLU A 77 -4.42 7.14 -18.25
CA GLU A 77 -4.16 6.50 -19.55
C GLU A 77 -3.40 7.42 -20.52
N ASP A 78 -3.78 8.68 -20.58
CA ASP A 78 -3.14 9.69 -21.44
C ASP A 78 -1.73 10.08 -20.99
N MET A 79 -1.35 9.75 -19.75
CA MET A 79 -0.02 10.03 -19.20
C MET A 79 0.91 8.81 -19.20
N ARG A 80 0.41 7.65 -19.59
CA ARG A 80 1.19 6.41 -19.64
C ARG A 80 2.28 6.46 -20.71
N GLY A 81 3.36 5.71 -20.49
CA GLY A 81 4.47 5.66 -21.43
C GLY A 81 5.39 6.87 -21.38
N GLN A 82 5.21 7.80 -20.43
CA GLN A 82 6.00 9.03 -20.29
C GLN A 82 6.91 9.02 -19.05
N GLY A 83 7.13 7.86 -18.44
CA GLY A 83 8.00 7.72 -17.28
C GLY A 83 7.39 8.15 -15.96
N GLN A 84 6.09 8.41 -15.87
CA GLN A 84 5.42 8.86 -14.65
C GLN A 84 5.48 7.80 -13.54
N GLY A 85 5.26 6.54 -13.88
CA GLY A 85 5.34 5.45 -12.92
C GLY A 85 6.74 5.31 -12.32
N THR A 86 7.77 5.41 -13.16
CA THR A 86 9.18 5.38 -12.72
C THR A 86 9.48 6.56 -11.80
N MET A 87 9.02 7.77 -12.13
CA MET A 87 9.18 8.94 -11.26
C MET A 87 8.54 8.73 -9.90
N LEU A 88 7.30 8.22 -9.87
CA LEU A 88 6.59 7.93 -8.63
C LEU A 88 7.34 6.92 -7.78
N MET A 89 7.82 5.83 -8.38
CA MET A 89 8.54 4.80 -7.63
C MET A 89 9.90 5.28 -7.13
N ARG A 90 10.60 6.12 -7.88
CA ARG A 90 11.84 6.75 -7.41
C ARG A 90 11.57 7.68 -6.23
N ALA A 91 10.52 8.48 -6.31
CA ALA A 91 10.12 9.35 -5.20
C ALA A 91 9.72 8.53 -3.97
N ALA A 92 9.02 7.41 -4.17
CA ALA A 92 8.68 6.50 -3.07
C ALA A 92 9.94 5.90 -2.42
N GLU A 93 10.94 5.51 -3.22
CA GLU A 93 12.22 5.03 -2.69
C GLU A 93 12.93 6.09 -1.84
N GLU A 94 12.97 7.33 -2.32
CA GLU A 94 13.58 8.43 -1.57
C GLU A 94 12.87 8.66 -0.24
N GLU A 95 11.53 8.65 -0.26
CA GLU A 95 10.73 8.77 0.96
C GLU A 95 11.00 7.61 1.92
N ALA A 96 11.03 6.38 1.39
CA ALA A 96 11.32 5.18 2.17
C ALA A 96 12.70 5.28 2.85
N LYS A 97 13.71 5.67 2.09
CA LYS A 97 15.08 5.84 2.62
C LYS A 97 15.14 6.93 3.68
N SER A 98 14.45 8.05 3.47
CA SER A 98 14.39 9.14 4.45
C SER A 98 13.75 8.71 5.77
N ARG A 99 12.90 7.69 5.73
CA ARG A 99 12.27 7.11 6.93
C ARG A 99 13.03 5.89 7.48
N GLY A 100 14.22 5.61 6.97
CA GLY A 100 15.06 4.52 7.45
C GLY A 100 14.63 3.13 6.98
N CYS A 101 13.85 3.04 5.90
CA CYS A 101 13.42 1.75 5.37
C CYS A 101 14.55 1.03 4.64
N HIS A 102 14.58 -0.30 4.78
CA HIS A 102 15.55 -1.16 4.10
C HIS A 102 14.92 -1.97 2.96
N GLN A 103 13.59 -1.91 2.82
CA GLN A 103 12.89 -2.62 1.75
C GLN A 103 11.57 -1.95 1.41
N ILE A 104 11.10 -2.23 0.17
CA ILE A 104 9.78 -1.81 -0.31
C ILE A 104 9.01 -3.05 -0.73
N VAL A 105 7.75 -3.12 -0.32
CA VAL A 105 6.78 -4.14 -0.73
C VAL A 105 5.74 -3.48 -1.63
N VAL A 106 5.43 -4.10 -2.76
CA VAL A 106 4.33 -3.69 -3.63
C VAL A 106 3.41 -4.87 -3.91
N GLU A 107 2.15 -4.59 -4.11
CA GLU A 107 1.14 -5.55 -4.52
C GLU A 107 0.64 -5.18 -5.91
N THR A 108 0.47 -6.16 -6.78
CA THR A 108 -0.04 -5.96 -8.13
C THR A 108 -0.72 -7.22 -8.64
N HIS A 109 -1.37 -7.14 -9.78
CA HIS A 109 -1.90 -8.30 -10.49
C HIS A 109 -1.11 -8.50 -11.79
N ASP A 110 -1.16 -9.71 -12.33
CA ASP A 110 -0.39 -10.05 -13.53
C ASP A 110 -0.80 -9.23 -14.76
N PHE A 111 -2.03 -8.67 -14.77
CA PHE A 111 -2.50 -7.78 -15.85
C PHE A 111 -2.17 -6.30 -15.60
N GLN A 112 -1.54 -5.95 -14.44
CA GLN A 112 -1.21 -4.58 -14.05
C GLN A 112 0.27 -4.21 -14.25
N ALA A 113 1.00 -4.92 -15.08
CA ALA A 113 2.40 -4.68 -15.42
C ALA A 113 3.43 -5.04 -14.33
N PRO A 114 3.51 -6.32 -13.91
CA PRO A 114 4.57 -6.75 -12.98
C PRO A 114 5.98 -6.54 -13.56
N ALA A 115 6.14 -6.59 -14.87
CA ALA A 115 7.43 -6.36 -15.55
C ALA A 115 7.97 -4.95 -15.27
N PHE A 116 7.10 -3.95 -15.08
CA PHE A 116 7.48 -2.60 -14.69
C PHE A 116 8.26 -2.61 -13.37
N TYR A 117 7.74 -3.29 -12.37
CA TYR A 117 8.39 -3.40 -11.06
C TYR A 117 9.68 -4.22 -11.14
N GLN A 118 9.69 -5.30 -11.93
CA GLN A 118 10.88 -6.12 -12.10
C GLN A 118 12.03 -5.33 -12.71
N LYS A 119 11.76 -4.44 -13.66
CA LYS A 119 12.78 -3.54 -14.23
C LYS A 119 13.35 -2.57 -13.20
N LEU A 120 12.58 -2.24 -12.16
CA LEU A 120 13.02 -1.38 -11.07
C LEU A 120 13.76 -2.15 -9.96
N GLY A 121 13.94 -3.47 -10.13
CA GLY A 121 14.68 -4.30 -9.19
C GLY A 121 13.81 -5.07 -8.19
N PHE A 122 12.49 -5.07 -8.37
CA PHE A 122 11.59 -5.86 -7.53
C PHE A 122 11.59 -7.33 -7.95
N LYS A 123 11.43 -8.21 -6.98
CA LYS A 123 11.31 -9.66 -7.19
C LYS A 123 9.96 -10.14 -6.67
N ILE A 124 9.33 -11.05 -7.41
CA ILE A 124 8.09 -11.70 -6.98
C ILE A 124 8.43 -12.66 -5.83
N VAL A 125 7.77 -12.46 -4.69
CA VAL A 125 7.98 -13.28 -3.49
C VAL A 125 6.73 -14.05 -3.08
N GLY A 126 5.58 -13.75 -3.68
CA GLY A 126 4.33 -14.44 -3.38
C GLY A 126 3.32 -14.30 -4.50
N ARG A 127 2.44 -15.31 -4.59
CA ARG A 127 1.37 -15.36 -5.61
C ARG A 127 0.11 -15.94 -5.01
N VAL A 128 -1.01 -15.39 -5.43
CA VAL A 128 -2.33 -15.98 -5.18
C VAL A 128 -2.98 -16.22 -6.55
N ASP A 129 -3.23 -17.47 -6.86
CA ASP A 129 -3.85 -17.86 -8.13
C ASP A 129 -5.33 -17.51 -8.13
N ASP A 130 -5.88 -17.32 -9.33
CA ASP A 130 -7.31 -17.09 -9.54
C ASP A 130 -7.86 -15.88 -8.76
N TYR A 131 -7.08 -14.81 -8.71
CA TYR A 131 -7.44 -13.56 -8.06
C TYR A 131 -7.08 -12.35 -8.94
N PRO A 132 -8.04 -11.79 -9.70
CA PRO A 132 -9.38 -12.34 -9.98
C PRO A 132 -9.33 -13.60 -10.85
N ARG A 133 -10.46 -14.24 -11.05
CA ARG A 133 -10.56 -15.49 -11.82
C ARG A 133 -9.76 -15.43 -13.12
N GLY A 134 -8.85 -16.38 -13.32
CA GLY A 134 -8.00 -16.45 -14.51
C GLY A 134 -6.75 -15.59 -14.44
N SER A 135 -6.53 -14.86 -13.35
CA SER A 135 -5.36 -13.98 -13.15
C SER A 135 -4.67 -14.28 -11.83
N GLN A 136 -3.53 -13.67 -11.60
CA GLN A 136 -2.75 -13.85 -10.37
C GLN A 136 -2.60 -12.52 -9.64
N PHE A 137 -2.70 -12.57 -8.33
CA PHE A 137 -2.26 -11.50 -7.43
C PHE A 137 -0.81 -11.77 -7.05
N LEU A 138 0.03 -10.73 -7.10
CA LEU A 138 1.47 -10.85 -6.89
C LEU A 138 1.93 -9.91 -5.78
N VAL A 139 2.87 -10.39 -4.98
CA VAL A 139 3.60 -9.57 -4.01
C VAL A 139 5.06 -9.52 -4.44
N LEU A 140 5.60 -8.32 -4.54
CA LEU A 140 6.98 -8.08 -4.95
C LEU A 140 7.73 -7.28 -3.89
N VAL A 141 9.03 -7.54 -3.78
CA VAL A 141 9.90 -6.86 -2.81
C VAL A 141 11.16 -6.36 -3.50
N LYS A 142 11.58 -5.15 -3.10
CA LYS A 142 12.89 -4.60 -3.45
C LYS A 142 13.64 -4.26 -2.18
N HIS A 143 14.86 -4.75 -2.04
CA HIS A 143 15.76 -4.35 -0.96
C HIS A 143 16.44 -3.03 -1.33
N LEU A 144 16.50 -2.11 -0.37
CA LEU A 144 17.14 -0.81 -0.52
C LEU A 144 18.55 -0.86 0.04
N ALA A 145 19.45 -0.22 -0.69
CA ALA A 145 20.84 -0.11 -0.23
C ALA A 145 20.96 0.95 0.88
#